data_2741067dcb33d190e294cbe37e09c3e0
#
_entry.id   2741067dcb33d190e294cbe37e09c3e0
#
_cell.length_a   1.000
_cell.length_b   1.000
_cell.length_c   1.000
_cell.angle_alpha   90.00
_cell.angle_beta   90.00
_cell.angle_gamma   90.00
#
_symmetry.space_group_name_H-M   'P 1'
#
loop_
_entity.id
_entity.type
_entity.pdbx_description
1 polymer ?
#
loop_
_entity_poly.entity_id
_entity_poly.type
_entity_poly.pdbx_seq_one_letter_code
_entity_poly.pdbx_strand_id
1 'polypeptide(L)'
;MTQFRGANVAASVRQRLLDQARAKRVDFNLLLTRYGLERFLYRLGRSEYRERFVLKGAMLFPLWGVVSYRSTRDVDLLGYGESEVEALVTVFRTICQTEVEDDGISFDPASVQAEDIRDQMEYGGTRLKFNAELPGARIHLQVDIGFGDVITPAADSAEYSAVCTCLYR
;
A
#
# COMPACT_ATOMS: atom_id res chain seq x y z
N MET A 1 -14.62 -19.04 -18.94
CA MET A 1 -14.03 -19.94 -17.91
C MET A 1 -12.97 -19.28 -16.99
N THR A 2 -12.69 -18.01 -17.17
CA THR A 2 -11.63 -17.30 -16.41
C THR A 2 -12.10 -16.70 -15.06
N GLN A 3 -13.40 -16.56 -14.83
CA GLN A 3 -13.95 -15.97 -13.61
C GLN A 3 -13.84 -16.85 -12.35
N PHE A 4 -13.67 -18.15 -12.49
CA PHE A 4 -13.59 -19.07 -11.33
C PHE A 4 -12.23 -19.07 -10.62
N ARG A 5 -11.13 -18.70 -11.28
CA ARG A 5 -9.81 -18.66 -10.65
C ARG A 5 -9.67 -17.47 -9.70
N GLY A 6 -10.10 -16.27 -10.08
CA GLY A 6 -9.99 -15.07 -9.26
C GLY A 6 -10.82 -15.12 -7.98
N ALA A 7 -12.04 -15.64 -8.05
CA ALA A 7 -12.90 -15.82 -6.88
C ALA A 7 -12.29 -16.78 -5.83
N ASN A 8 -11.54 -17.79 -6.28
CA ASN A 8 -10.89 -18.75 -5.40
C ASN A 8 -9.66 -18.15 -4.71
N VAL A 9 -8.86 -17.35 -5.43
CA VAL A 9 -7.68 -16.66 -4.85
C VAL A 9 -8.12 -15.67 -3.79
N ALA A 10 -9.11 -14.83 -4.08
CA ALA A 10 -9.60 -13.83 -3.14
C ALA A 10 -10.19 -14.46 -1.87
N ALA A 11 -10.99 -15.52 -2.00
CA ALA A 11 -11.52 -16.26 -0.85
C ALA A 11 -10.41 -16.89 0.00
N SER A 12 -9.41 -17.46 -0.65
CA SER A 12 -8.24 -18.06 0.00
C SER A 12 -7.41 -17.01 0.75
N VAL A 13 -7.17 -15.85 0.15
CA VAL A 13 -6.45 -14.72 0.79
C VAL A 13 -7.23 -14.24 2.00
N ARG A 14 -8.53 -14.00 1.83
CA ARG A 14 -9.40 -13.54 2.93
C ARG A 14 -9.38 -14.51 4.12
N GLN A 15 -9.48 -15.81 3.84
CA GLN A 15 -9.46 -16.83 4.88
C GLN A 15 -8.12 -16.85 5.63
N ARG A 16 -6.99 -16.79 4.92
CA ARG A 16 -5.65 -16.76 5.54
C ARG A 16 -5.45 -15.52 6.40
N LEU A 17 -5.91 -14.35 5.97
CA LEU A 17 -5.84 -13.11 6.76
C LEU A 17 -6.70 -13.24 8.03
N LEU A 18 -7.88 -13.87 7.93
CA LEU A 18 -8.74 -14.12 9.09
C LEU A 18 -8.10 -15.08 10.09
N ASP A 19 -7.48 -16.15 9.60
CA ASP A 19 -6.78 -17.12 10.44
C ASP A 19 -5.57 -16.49 11.13
N GLN A 20 -4.83 -15.62 10.42
CA GLN A 20 -3.75 -14.83 11.03
C GLN A 20 -4.25 -13.86 12.10
N ALA A 21 -5.37 -13.18 11.85
CA ALA A 21 -5.96 -12.25 12.82
C ALA A 21 -6.30 -12.98 14.13
N ARG A 22 -6.90 -14.16 14.01
CA ARG A 22 -7.24 -15.03 15.16
C ARG A 22 -5.98 -15.54 15.88
N ALA A 23 -5.01 -16.05 15.13
CA ALA A 23 -3.77 -16.60 15.70
C ALA A 23 -2.94 -15.54 16.43
N LYS A 24 -2.84 -14.35 15.87
CA LYS A 24 -2.07 -13.23 16.44
C LYS A 24 -2.87 -12.35 17.40
N ARG A 25 -4.19 -12.59 17.52
CA ARG A 25 -5.13 -11.78 18.33
C ARG A 25 -5.09 -10.30 17.96
N VAL A 26 -5.08 -10.02 16.67
CA VAL A 26 -5.12 -8.66 16.11
C VAL A 26 -6.43 -8.42 15.35
N ASP A 27 -6.79 -7.17 15.22
CA ASP A 27 -8.00 -6.77 14.47
C ASP A 27 -7.90 -7.17 12.99
N PHE A 28 -8.95 -7.81 12.47
CA PHE A 28 -8.98 -8.29 11.09
C PHE A 28 -8.94 -7.15 10.07
N ASN A 29 -9.64 -6.03 10.34
CA ASN A 29 -9.64 -4.87 9.44
C ASN A 29 -8.24 -4.24 9.34
N LEU A 30 -7.47 -4.32 10.42
CA LEU A 30 -6.10 -3.88 10.44
C LEU A 30 -5.21 -4.70 9.50
N LEU A 31 -5.35 -6.03 9.52
CA LEU A 31 -4.64 -6.91 8.58
C LEU A 31 -5.11 -6.70 7.14
N LEU A 32 -6.40 -6.46 6.91
CA LEU A 32 -6.94 -6.12 5.59
C LEU A 32 -6.32 -4.83 5.06
N THR A 33 -6.27 -3.78 5.88
CA THR A 33 -5.65 -2.50 5.50
C THR A 33 -4.18 -2.68 5.16
N ARG A 34 -3.45 -3.40 6.01
CA ARG A 34 -2.03 -3.70 5.77
C ARG A 34 -1.83 -4.49 4.48
N TYR A 35 -2.63 -5.51 4.25
CA TYR A 35 -2.59 -6.27 2.99
C TYR A 35 -2.84 -5.37 1.78
N GLY A 36 -3.86 -4.51 1.84
CA GLY A 36 -4.15 -3.55 0.78
C GLY A 36 -2.98 -2.61 0.49
N LEU A 37 -2.34 -2.05 1.52
CA LEU A 37 -1.17 -1.19 1.38
C LEU A 37 0.03 -1.93 0.80
N GLU A 38 0.31 -3.14 1.26
CA GLU A 38 1.40 -3.97 0.72
C GLU A 38 1.17 -4.32 -0.77
N ARG A 39 -0.06 -4.62 -1.16
CA ARG A 39 -0.41 -4.90 -2.56
C ARG A 39 -0.37 -3.65 -3.44
N PHE A 40 -0.67 -2.48 -2.88
CA PHE A 40 -0.46 -1.20 -3.55
C PHE A 40 1.03 -0.92 -3.78
N LEU A 41 1.86 -1.09 -2.75
CA LEU A 41 3.32 -0.94 -2.87
C LEU A 41 3.93 -1.91 -3.88
N TYR A 42 3.41 -3.12 -3.98
CA TYR A 42 3.82 -4.08 -5.01
C TYR A 42 3.52 -3.55 -6.42
N ARG A 43 2.33 -2.99 -6.65
CA ARG A 43 1.98 -2.37 -7.93
C ARG A 43 2.83 -1.14 -8.23
N LEU A 44 3.11 -0.32 -7.23
CA LEU A 44 4.05 0.80 -7.35
C LEU A 44 5.43 0.32 -7.82
N GLY A 45 5.96 -0.73 -7.19
CA GLY A 45 7.25 -1.33 -7.54
C GLY A 45 7.30 -1.95 -8.95
N ARG A 46 6.14 -2.27 -9.54
CA ARG A 46 5.99 -2.82 -10.90
C ARG A 46 5.61 -1.77 -11.93
N SER A 47 5.29 -0.55 -11.48
CA SER A 47 4.91 0.56 -12.34
C SER A 47 6.12 1.35 -12.84
N GLU A 48 5.90 2.20 -13.85
CA GLU A 48 6.87 3.17 -14.33
C GLU A 48 7.25 4.23 -13.29
N TYR A 49 6.47 4.36 -12.21
CA TYR A 49 6.69 5.34 -11.13
C TYR A 49 7.56 4.79 -10.00
N ARG A 50 8.09 3.58 -10.10
CA ARG A 50 8.90 2.91 -9.08
C ARG A 50 10.00 3.82 -8.51
N GLU A 51 10.75 4.48 -9.38
CA GLU A 51 11.91 5.31 -8.97
C GLU A 51 11.48 6.71 -8.45
N ARG A 52 10.18 7.03 -8.54
CA ARG A 52 9.65 8.33 -8.12
C ARG A 52 9.35 8.40 -6.63
N PHE A 53 9.22 7.26 -5.97
CA PHE A 53 8.83 7.20 -4.57
C PHE A 53 9.75 6.30 -3.75
N VAL A 54 10.05 6.73 -2.53
CA VAL A 54 10.81 5.95 -1.55
C VAL A 54 9.93 5.71 -0.33
N LEU A 55 9.84 4.45 0.10
CA LEU A 55 9.10 4.07 1.30
C LEU A 55 9.79 4.62 2.55
N LYS A 56 8.99 5.23 3.43
CA LYS A 56 9.40 5.79 4.72
C LYS A 56 8.53 5.23 5.85
N GLY A 57 8.85 5.65 7.06
CA GLY A 57 7.98 5.48 8.21
C GLY A 57 7.84 4.05 8.73
N ALA A 58 6.75 3.80 9.42
CA ALA A 58 6.55 2.58 10.19
C ALA A 58 6.42 1.30 9.34
N MET A 59 6.11 1.41 8.05
CA MET A 59 6.09 0.27 7.13
C MET A 59 7.49 -0.30 6.87
N LEU A 60 8.57 0.40 7.23
CA LEU A 60 9.95 -0.11 7.15
C LEU A 60 10.32 -1.04 8.33
N PHE A 61 9.63 -0.95 9.47
CA PHE A 61 9.99 -1.73 10.67
C PHE A 61 10.09 -3.24 10.45
N PRO A 62 9.21 -3.88 9.65
CA PRO A 62 9.36 -5.30 9.36
C PRO A 62 10.65 -5.66 8.62
N LEU A 63 11.17 -4.75 7.78
CA LEU A 63 12.44 -4.94 7.07
C LEU A 63 13.65 -4.98 8.01
N TRP A 64 13.55 -4.28 9.14
CA TRP A 64 14.62 -4.22 10.14
C TRP A 64 14.45 -5.22 11.29
N GLY A 65 13.49 -6.15 11.16
CA GLY A 65 13.20 -7.13 12.20
C GLY A 65 12.61 -6.54 13.47
N VAL A 66 12.17 -5.29 13.42
CA VAL A 66 11.51 -4.63 14.54
C VAL A 66 10.08 -5.09 14.64
N VAL A 67 9.74 -5.79 15.72
CA VAL A 67 8.35 -6.11 16.04
C VAL A 67 7.67 -4.83 16.51
N SER A 68 7.00 -4.14 15.58
CA SER A 68 6.20 -2.96 15.93
C SER A 68 4.85 -3.42 16.47
N TYR A 69 4.57 -3.09 17.72
CA TYR A 69 3.24 -3.23 18.32
C TYR A 69 2.25 -2.18 17.81
N ARG A 70 2.75 -1.15 17.15
CA ARG A 70 1.90 -0.11 16.56
C ARG A 70 1.52 -0.53 15.15
N SER A 71 0.25 -0.80 14.98
CA SER A 71 -0.32 -1.06 13.67
C SER A 71 -0.36 0.21 12.83
N THR A 72 0.37 0.23 11.74
CA THR A 72 0.33 1.29 10.76
C THR A 72 -0.90 1.12 9.86
N ARG A 73 -1.66 2.20 9.69
CA ARG A 73 -2.86 2.25 8.83
C ARG A 73 -2.62 3.06 7.56
N ASP A 74 -1.43 3.60 7.41
CA ASP A 74 -1.00 4.48 6.34
C ASP A 74 0.41 4.11 5.88
N VAL A 75 0.74 4.55 4.69
CA VAL A 75 2.08 4.46 4.09
C VAL A 75 2.62 5.87 3.97
N ASP A 76 3.85 6.07 4.41
CA ASP A 76 4.61 7.29 4.19
C ASP A 76 5.58 7.10 3.03
N LEU A 77 5.51 7.97 2.04
CA LEU A 77 6.41 8.01 0.90
C LEU A 77 7.18 9.33 0.84
N LEU A 78 8.42 9.27 0.41
CA LEU A 78 9.14 10.42 -0.08
C LEU A 78 8.95 10.45 -1.61
N GLY A 79 8.41 11.55 -2.13
CA GLY A 79 8.21 11.76 -3.55
C GLY A 79 9.31 12.62 -4.17
N TYR A 80 9.64 12.31 -5.41
CA TYR A 80 10.55 13.09 -6.26
C TYR A 80 9.80 13.61 -7.48
N GLY A 81 10.21 14.79 -7.97
CA GLY A 81 9.63 15.39 -9.16
C GLY A 81 8.36 16.19 -8.87
N GLU A 82 7.39 16.10 -9.76
CA GLU A 82 6.17 16.89 -9.74
C GLU A 82 5.30 16.57 -8.51
N SER A 83 4.91 17.62 -7.79
CA SER A 83 4.12 17.54 -6.56
C SER A 83 2.68 18.05 -6.69
N GLU A 84 2.28 18.45 -7.91
CA GLU A 84 0.91 18.91 -8.18
C GLU A 84 -0.12 17.83 -7.84
N VAL A 85 -1.17 18.21 -7.15
CA VAL A 85 -2.20 17.31 -6.62
C VAL A 85 -2.85 16.48 -7.73
N GLU A 86 -3.23 17.12 -8.84
CA GLU A 86 -3.87 16.45 -9.98
C GLU A 86 -2.93 15.46 -10.67
N ALA A 87 -1.63 15.80 -10.75
CA ALA A 87 -0.63 14.90 -11.30
C ALA A 87 -0.45 13.66 -10.40
N LEU A 88 -0.43 13.84 -9.08
CA LEU A 88 -0.35 12.74 -8.12
C LEU A 88 -1.59 11.85 -8.17
N VAL A 89 -2.78 12.40 -8.29
CA VAL A 89 -4.02 11.63 -8.49
C VAL A 89 -3.92 10.76 -9.74
N THR A 90 -3.44 11.31 -10.85
CA THR A 90 -3.25 10.58 -12.11
C THR A 90 -2.25 9.44 -11.95
N VAL A 91 -1.11 9.69 -11.30
CA VAL A 91 -0.08 8.69 -11.00
C VAL A 91 -0.66 7.55 -10.18
N PHE A 92 -1.39 7.85 -9.11
CA PHE A 92 -1.98 6.82 -8.23
C PHE A 92 -3.07 6.02 -8.93
N ARG A 93 -3.87 6.64 -9.80
CA ARG A 93 -4.82 5.90 -10.65
C ARG A 93 -4.12 4.91 -11.56
N THR A 94 -3.01 5.31 -12.18
CA THR A 94 -2.20 4.41 -13.02
C THR A 94 -1.60 3.26 -12.20
N ILE A 95 -1.08 3.54 -10.99
CA ILE A 95 -0.56 2.49 -10.10
C ILE A 95 -1.67 1.50 -9.73
N CYS A 96 -2.87 1.97 -9.38
CA CYS A 96 -4.02 1.11 -9.08
C CYS A 96 -4.40 0.18 -10.24
N GLN A 97 -4.15 0.59 -11.48
CA GLN A 97 -4.43 -0.17 -12.71
C GLN A 97 -3.26 -1.03 -13.18
N THR A 98 -2.10 -0.98 -12.50
CA THR A 98 -0.94 -1.80 -12.87
C THR A 98 -1.30 -3.28 -12.75
N GLU A 99 -1.15 -4.00 -13.84
CA GLU A 99 -1.41 -5.43 -13.90
C GLU A 99 -0.35 -6.22 -13.13
N VAL A 100 -0.83 -7.12 -12.30
CA VAL A 100 -0.01 -8.07 -11.52
C VAL A 100 -0.68 -9.44 -11.53
N GLU A 101 0.02 -10.45 -11.05
CA GLU A 101 -0.57 -11.77 -10.81
C GLU A 101 -1.77 -11.63 -9.85
N ASP A 102 -2.78 -12.51 -10.05
CA ASP A 102 -4.00 -12.48 -9.25
C ASP A 102 -3.70 -12.65 -7.75
N ASP A 103 -3.91 -11.58 -7.01
CA ASP A 103 -3.72 -11.48 -5.57
C ASP A 103 -5.05 -11.32 -4.79
N GLY A 104 -6.15 -11.46 -5.50
CA GLY A 104 -7.49 -11.42 -4.93
C GLY A 104 -8.01 -10.04 -4.54
N ILE A 105 -7.18 -8.98 -4.67
CA ILE A 105 -7.58 -7.60 -4.36
C ILE A 105 -7.73 -6.78 -5.64
N SER A 106 -8.74 -5.93 -5.70
CA SER A 106 -8.92 -4.95 -6.76
C SER A 106 -8.91 -3.54 -6.17
N PHE A 107 -8.23 -2.62 -6.84
CA PHE A 107 -8.23 -1.20 -6.49
C PHE A 107 -9.25 -0.45 -7.34
N ASP A 108 -9.89 0.56 -6.75
CA ASP A 108 -10.79 1.46 -7.46
C ASP A 108 -10.07 2.77 -7.83
N PRO A 109 -9.60 2.92 -9.09
CA PRO A 109 -8.89 4.12 -9.52
C PRO A 109 -9.77 5.38 -9.46
N ALA A 110 -11.09 5.24 -9.62
CA ALA A 110 -12.01 6.37 -9.57
C ALA A 110 -12.15 6.94 -8.15
N SER A 111 -11.85 6.15 -7.13
CA SER A 111 -11.91 6.58 -5.73
C SER A 111 -10.70 7.39 -5.27
N VAL A 112 -9.64 7.52 -6.09
CA VAL A 112 -8.44 8.26 -5.72
C VAL A 112 -8.74 9.74 -5.54
N GLN A 113 -8.51 10.21 -4.33
CA GLN A 113 -8.65 11.61 -3.92
C GLN A 113 -7.37 12.06 -3.23
N ALA A 114 -7.05 13.34 -3.38
CA ALA A 114 -5.87 13.93 -2.73
C ALA A 114 -6.24 15.20 -1.96
N GLU A 115 -5.55 15.41 -0.85
CA GLU A 115 -5.67 16.60 -0.01
C GLU A 115 -4.28 17.08 0.43
N ASP A 116 -4.09 18.39 0.52
CA ASP A 116 -2.86 18.97 1.04
C ASP A 116 -2.75 18.78 2.56
N ILE A 117 -1.58 18.36 3.02
CA ILE A 117 -1.24 18.26 4.44
C ILE A 117 -0.41 19.50 4.80
N ARG A 118 -1.05 20.54 5.36
CA ARG A 118 -0.38 21.81 5.69
C ARG A 118 0.18 21.90 7.10
N ASP A 119 -0.32 21.08 8.04
CA ASP A 119 -0.14 21.35 9.48
C ASP A 119 0.95 20.53 10.18
N GLN A 120 1.64 19.60 9.52
CA GLN A 120 2.58 18.70 10.20
C GLN A 120 3.96 18.57 9.55
N MET A 121 4.20 19.19 8.41
CA MET A 121 5.47 19.12 7.71
C MET A 121 6.01 20.51 7.36
N GLU A 122 7.28 20.74 7.67
CA GLU A 122 8.00 21.99 7.37
C GLU A 122 8.02 22.32 5.87
N TYR A 123 7.75 21.34 5.00
CA TYR A 123 7.80 21.43 3.54
C TYR A 123 6.51 21.06 2.82
N GLY A 124 5.40 20.94 3.53
CA GLY A 124 4.14 20.50 2.93
C GLY A 124 4.14 19.02 2.48
N GLY A 125 2.96 18.46 2.32
CA GLY A 125 2.77 17.08 1.88
C GLY A 125 1.42 16.90 1.24
N THR A 126 1.21 15.76 0.59
CA THR A 126 -0.06 15.40 -0.02
C THR A 126 -0.53 14.07 0.53
N ARG A 127 -1.77 14.01 0.99
CA ARG A 127 -2.44 12.79 1.42
C ARG A 127 -3.31 12.27 0.30
N LEU A 128 -3.10 11.04 -0.11
CA LEU A 128 -3.96 10.34 -1.05
C LEU A 128 -4.79 9.29 -0.32
N LYS A 129 -6.08 9.26 -0.63
CA LYS A 129 -7.05 8.29 -0.12
C LYS A 129 -7.69 7.57 -1.29
N PHE A 130 -7.83 6.27 -1.19
CA PHE A 130 -8.45 5.44 -2.23
C PHE A 130 -8.97 4.14 -1.64
N ASN A 131 -9.78 3.43 -2.40
CA ASN A 131 -10.41 2.20 -1.96
C ASN A 131 -9.87 0.99 -2.72
N ALA A 132 -9.83 -0.12 -2.00
CA ALA A 132 -9.64 -1.44 -2.57
C ALA A 132 -10.76 -2.38 -2.10
N GLU A 133 -10.97 -3.46 -2.82
CA GLU A 133 -11.94 -4.49 -2.50
C GLU A 133 -11.30 -5.86 -2.51
N LEU A 134 -11.55 -6.58 -1.44
CA LEU A 134 -11.42 -8.02 -1.35
C LEU A 134 -12.84 -8.56 -1.20
N PRO A 135 -13.29 -9.65 -1.86
CA PRO A 135 -14.66 -10.09 -1.78
C PRO A 135 -15.22 -10.14 -0.36
N GLY A 136 -16.29 -9.37 -0.14
CA GLY A 136 -16.93 -9.18 1.17
C GLY A 136 -16.26 -8.15 2.09
N ALA A 137 -15.26 -7.40 1.60
CA ALA A 137 -14.63 -6.33 2.39
C ALA A 137 -14.19 -5.16 1.49
N ARG A 138 -14.62 -3.94 1.86
CA ARG A 138 -14.08 -2.70 1.31
C ARG A 138 -12.99 -2.19 2.23
N ILE A 139 -11.86 -1.80 1.64
CA ILE A 139 -10.66 -1.38 2.35
C ILE A 139 -10.37 0.07 1.98
N HIS A 140 -10.34 0.94 2.99
CA HIS A 140 -9.95 2.34 2.82
C HIS A 140 -8.45 2.46 3.07
N LEU A 141 -7.73 3.01 2.09
CA LEU A 141 -6.28 3.13 2.11
C LEU A 141 -5.87 4.59 2.10
N GLN A 142 -4.77 4.88 2.79
CA GLN A 142 -4.17 6.20 2.88
C GLN A 142 -2.67 6.11 2.63
N VAL A 143 -2.18 7.04 1.83
CA VAL A 143 -0.75 7.23 1.55
C VAL A 143 -0.42 8.70 1.70
N ASP A 144 0.56 9.01 2.54
CA ASP A 144 1.06 10.35 2.74
C ASP A 144 2.39 10.52 2.00
N ILE A 145 2.50 11.56 1.19
CA ILE A 145 3.69 11.85 0.40
C ILE A 145 4.29 13.17 0.87
N GLY A 146 5.55 13.12 1.32
CA GLY A 146 6.37 14.29 1.55
C GLY A 146 7.31 14.55 0.37
N PHE A 147 7.62 15.82 0.11
CA PHE A 147 8.58 16.25 -0.89
C PHE A 147 9.67 17.08 -0.22
N GLY A 148 10.91 17.02 -0.75
CA GLY A 148 12.01 17.84 -0.28
C GLY A 148 12.78 17.30 0.93
N ASP A 149 12.41 16.17 1.49
CA ASP A 149 13.16 15.53 2.57
C ASP A 149 14.54 15.04 2.08
N VAL A 150 15.55 15.27 2.88
CA VAL A 150 16.88 14.67 2.69
C VAL A 150 16.93 13.36 3.45
N ILE A 151 17.21 12.26 2.75
CA ILE A 151 17.45 10.95 3.37
C ILE A 151 18.94 10.65 3.47
N THR A 152 19.35 10.22 4.66
CA THR A 152 20.71 9.77 4.91
C THR A 152 20.67 8.49 5.76
N PRO A 153 21.29 7.38 5.31
CA PRO A 153 21.93 7.17 4.01
C PRO A 153 20.97 7.21 2.83
N ALA A 154 21.49 7.19 1.61
CA ALA A 154 20.67 7.14 0.40
C ALA A 154 19.72 5.94 0.41
N ALA A 155 18.59 6.07 -0.30
CA ALA A 155 17.62 4.97 -0.44
C ALA A 155 18.26 3.75 -1.08
N ASP A 156 17.90 2.57 -0.60
CA ASP A 156 18.36 1.29 -1.10
C ASP A 156 17.15 0.39 -1.41
N SER A 157 17.37 -0.62 -2.24
CA SER A 157 16.34 -1.61 -2.58
C SER A 157 16.32 -2.71 -1.53
N ALA A 158 15.13 -3.05 -1.05
CA ALA A 158 14.94 -4.14 -0.11
C ALA A 158 13.76 -5.03 -0.51
N GLU A 159 13.84 -6.33 -0.17
CA GLU A 159 12.71 -7.23 -0.30
C GLU A 159 11.76 -7.06 0.87
N TYR A 160 10.50 -6.78 0.57
CA TYR A 160 9.46 -6.58 1.59
C TYR A 160 8.72 -7.88 1.85
N SER A 161 8.79 -8.37 3.09
CA SER A 161 8.02 -9.55 3.52
C SER A 161 6.56 -9.20 3.75
N ALA A 162 5.70 -9.65 2.83
CA ALA A 162 4.27 -9.39 2.91
C ALA A 162 3.58 -10.19 4.04
N VAL A 163 2.48 -9.65 4.56
CA VAL A 163 1.63 -10.31 5.57
C VAL A 163 1.14 -11.68 5.09
N CYS A 164 0.91 -11.83 3.80
CA CYS A 164 0.45 -13.08 3.18
C CYS A 164 1.49 -13.61 2.19
N THR A 165 2.62 -14.12 2.69
CA THR A 165 3.75 -14.61 1.91
C THR A 165 3.45 -15.81 1.00
N CYS A 166 2.30 -16.45 1.14
CA CYS A 166 1.95 -17.66 0.39
C CYS A 166 1.61 -17.45 -1.09
N LEU A 167 1.61 -16.21 -1.57
CA LEU A 167 1.35 -15.88 -2.98
C LEU A 167 2.63 -15.76 -3.83
N TYR A 168 3.80 -15.91 -3.20
CA TYR A 168 5.12 -15.69 -3.83
C TYR A 168 5.94 -16.98 -3.95
N ARG A 169 5.33 -18.08 -4.37
CA ARG A 169 6.05 -19.28 -4.80
C ARG A 169 5.84 -19.52 -6.28
#